data_8bc295139d66e58f60c1a16b7a97e231
#
_entry.id   8bc295139d66e58f60c1a16b7a97e231
#
_cell.length_a   1.000
_cell.length_b   1.000
_cell.length_c   1.000
_cell.angle_alpha   90.00
_cell.angle_beta   90.00
_cell.angle_gamma   90.00
#
_symmetry.space_group_name_H-M   'P 1'
#
loop_
_entity.id
_entity.type
_entity.pdbx_description
1 polymer ?
#
loop_
_entity_poly.entity_id
_entity_poly.type
_entity_poly.pdbx_seq_one_letter_code
_entity_poly.pdbx_strand_id
1 'polypeptide(L)'
;LLVQIDGLNLLTDPHWGQRASPFSFAGPKRHQAPGIPFDKLPAIDAVVISHNHWDHLDKDTVQALMTAHKGIRFYVPLGIQHWFKTEIKGSVLQGPAQNVVALDWGQQASLKGKTKKLDLHFLAVQHWSARSIGDRYETLWGSWALMHPDFKFWFSGDLAYSPDTQDIGKRMGGFDLAAIAIGAYEPRWFMKDSHINPSEALQVQKDVNAKAAIGIHWGTFDGMSDEPLDQAPKDLELAKKESSLEVNFVVLKHGQIWQK
;
A
#
# COMPACT_ATOMS: atom_id res chain seq x y z
N LEU A 1 2.49 1.46 5.87
CA LEU A 1 2.85 2.75 6.47
C LEU A 1 1.83 3.16 7.53
N LEU A 2 2.23 4.07 8.45
CA LEU A 2 1.30 4.84 9.27
C LEU A 2 1.21 6.26 8.70
N VAL A 3 0.02 6.66 8.28
CA VAL A 3 -0.30 8.00 7.76
C VAL A 3 -1.12 8.74 8.81
N GLN A 4 -0.61 9.87 9.28
CA GLN A 4 -1.27 10.71 10.26
C GLN A 4 -1.67 12.04 9.62
N ILE A 5 -2.97 12.32 9.53
CA ILE A 5 -3.49 13.51 8.86
C ILE A 5 -4.76 14.01 9.56
N ASP A 6 -4.81 15.28 9.92
CA ASP A 6 -5.95 15.96 10.56
C ASP A 6 -6.54 15.17 11.76
N GLY A 7 -5.65 14.58 12.58
CA GLY A 7 -6.01 13.77 13.74
C GLY A 7 -6.46 12.34 13.45
N LEU A 8 -6.46 11.91 12.20
CA LEU A 8 -6.70 10.54 11.80
C LEU A 8 -5.39 9.75 11.70
N ASN A 9 -5.42 8.49 12.10
CA ASN A 9 -4.34 7.52 11.98
C ASN A 9 -4.77 6.40 11.04
N LEU A 10 -4.13 6.31 9.86
CA LEU A 10 -4.43 5.30 8.86
C LEU A 10 -3.22 4.38 8.65
N LEU A 11 -3.48 3.10 8.42
CA LEU A 11 -2.47 2.15 7.98
C LEU A 11 -2.68 1.77 6.51
N THR A 12 -1.59 1.61 5.77
CA THR A 12 -1.60 1.03 4.42
C THR A 12 -0.96 -0.34 4.44
N ASP A 13 -1.64 -1.36 3.94
CA ASP A 13 -1.19 -2.77 3.84
C ASP A 13 -0.42 -3.22 5.08
N PRO A 14 -1.03 -3.19 6.27
CA PRO A 14 -0.31 -3.47 7.51
C PRO A 14 0.02 -4.95 7.63
N HIS A 15 1.29 -5.25 7.95
CA HIS A 15 1.79 -6.60 8.09
C HIS A 15 2.80 -6.70 9.25
N TRP A 16 2.45 -7.43 10.32
CA TRP A 16 3.35 -7.75 11.46
C TRP A 16 3.75 -9.23 11.49
N GLY A 17 3.20 -10.06 10.60
CA GLY A 17 3.51 -11.48 10.50
C GLY A 17 4.98 -11.74 10.16
N GLN A 18 5.46 -12.94 10.53
CA GLN A 18 6.85 -13.37 10.29
C GLN A 18 7.10 -13.86 8.86
N ARG A 19 6.04 -14.12 8.10
CA ARG A 19 6.12 -14.59 6.71
C ARG A 19 5.00 -14.02 5.86
N ALA A 20 5.31 -13.74 4.61
CA ALA A 20 4.33 -13.47 3.56
C ALA A 20 3.90 -14.80 2.93
N SER A 21 3.09 -15.59 3.65
CA SER A 21 2.78 -16.96 3.26
C SER A 21 1.56 -17.51 4.02
N PRO A 22 0.81 -18.47 3.42
CA PRO A 22 -0.19 -19.23 4.14
C PRO A 22 0.41 -20.18 5.19
N PHE A 23 1.72 -20.44 5.14
CA PHE A 23 2.41 -21.39 6.01
C PHE A 23 3.34 -20.67 6.99
N SER A 24 3.31 -21.06 8.27
CA SER A 24 4.21 -20.50 9.29
C SER A 24 5.67 -20.96 9.12
N PHE A 25 5.90 -22.06 8.40
CA PHE A 25 7.23 -22.69 8.26
C PHE A 25 7.87 -22.51 6.86
N ALA A 26 7.12 -22.04 5.85
CA ALA A 26 7.59 -21.91 4.48
C ALA A 26 7.16 -20.58 3.85
N GLY A 27 7.80 -20.18 2.74
CA GLY A 27 7.56 -18.94 2.02
C GLY A 27 8.41 -17.76 2.51
N PRO A 28 8.29 -16.59 1.89
CA PRO A 28 9.10 -15.41 2.18
C PRO A 28 9.11 -15.06 3.67
N LYS A 29 10.31 -14.95 4.24
CA LYS A 29 10.49 -14.70 5.68
C LYS A 29 10.81 -13.24 5.93
N ARG A 30 10.22 -12.68 7.00
CA ARG A 30 10.56 -11.32 7.43
C ARG A 30 12.03 -11.22 7.80
N HIS A 31 12.71 -10.30 7.13
CA HIS A 31 14.09 -9.91 7.40
C HIS A 31 14.15 -8.71 8.33
N GLN A 32 13.41 -7.66 8.00
CA GLN A 32 13.41 -6.41 8.76
C GLN A 32 12.20 -6.33 9.69
N ALA A 33 12.43 -6.04 10.95
CA ALA A 33 11.36 -5.82 11.93
C ALA A 33 10.44 -4.67 11.50
N PRO A 34 9.13 -4.72 11.84
CA PRO A 34 8.25 -3.60 11.60
C PRO A 34 8.79 -2.32 12.25
N GLY A 35 8.76 -1.21 11.50
CA GLY A 35 9.31 0.07 11.97
C GLY A 35 8.59 0.64 13.21
N ILE A 36 7.35 0.21 13.46
CA ILE A 36 6.59 0.49 14.68
C ILE A 36 6.16 -0.84 15.27
N PRO A 37 6.55 -1.19 16.52
CA PRO A 37 6.02 -2.35 17.22
C PRO A 37 4.49 -2.24 17.35
N PHE A 38 3.77 -3.36 17.26
CA PHE A 38 2.31 -3.36 17.28
C PHE A 38 1.72 -2.69 18.52
N ASP A 39 2.32 -2.94 19.69
CA ASP A 39 1.93 -2.36 20.98
C ASP A 39 2.24 -0.86 21.14
N LYS A 40 2.96 -0.28 20.18
CA LYS A 40 3.30 1.16 20.12
C LYS A 40 2.46 1.93 19.10
N LEU A 41 1.52 1.26 18.43
CA LEU A 41 0.60 1.94 17.53
C LEU A 41 -0.30 2.92 18.30
N PRO A 42 -0.56 4.11 17.74
CA PRO A 42 -1.65 4.95 18.22
C PRO A 42 -3.00 4.27 17.98
N ALA A 43 -4.08 4.84 18.49
CA ALA A 43 -5.42 4.40 18.08
C ALA A 43 -5.56 4.53 16.56
N ILE A 44 -5.88 3.43 15.87
CA ILE A 44 -6.01 3.40 14.41
C ILE A 44 -7.49 3.59 14.03
N ASP A 45 -7.73 4.56 13.15
CA ASP A 45 -9.07 4.90 12.66
C ASP A 45 -9.44 4.11 11.42
N ALA A 46 -8.46 3.89 10.51
CA ALA A 46 -8.71 3.19 9.27
C ALA A 46 -7.49 2.41 8.77
N VAL A 47 -7.78 1.41 7.95
CA VAL A 47 -6.80 0.63 7.17
C VAL A 47 -7.24 0.66 5.72
N VAL A 48 -6.32 0.91 4.81
CA VAL A 48 -6.52 0.70 3.38
C VAL A 48 -5.68 -0.50 2.92
N ILE A 49 -6.29 -1.42 2.18
CA ILE A 49 -5.65 -2.59 1.60
C ILE A 49 -5.60 -2.42 0.08
N SER A 50 -4.43 -2.58 -0.52
CA SER A 50 -4.26 -2.46 -1.97
C SER A 50 -4.73 -3.68 -2.74
N HIS A 51 -4.41 -4.87 -2.24
CA HIS A 51 -4.79 -6.16 -2.85
C HIS A 51 -4.60 -7.31 -1.84
N ASN A 52 -4.87 -8.54 -2.28
CA ASN A 52 -4.95 -9.70 -1.38
C ASN A 52 -3.69 -10.57 -1.34
N HIS A 53 -2.55 -10.19 -1.92
CA HIS A 53 -1.32 -10.97 -1.78
C HIS A 53 -0.90 -11.13 -0.33
N TRP A 54 -0.11 -12.17 -0.05
CA TRP A 54 0.24 -12.57 1.32
C TRP A 54 1.08 -11.57 2.08
N ASP A 55 1.82 -10.71 1.40
CA ASP A 55 2.64 -9.64 1.95
C ASP A 55 1.88 -8.32 2.17
N HIS A 56 0.65 -8.19 1.66
CA HIS A 56 -0.22 -7.02 1.81
C HIS A 56 -1.44 -7.26 2.71
N LEU A 57 -1.95 -8.51 2.76
CA LEU A 57 -3.12 -8.86 3.55
C LEU A 57 -2.78 -10.01 4.51
N ASP A 58 -2.29 -9.67 5.70
CA ASP A 58 -1.92 -10.60 6.77
C ASP A 58 -3.09 -10.82 7.74
N LYS A 59 -3.59 -12.06 7.81
CA LYS A 59 -4.73 -12.44 8.63
C LYS A 59 -4.54 -12.10 10.10
N ASP A 60 -3.40 -12.46 10.66
CA ASP A 60 -3.14 -12.29 12.08
C ASP A 60 -3.03 -10.80 12.45
N THR A 61 -2.38 -10.01 11.60
CA THR A 61 -2.33 -8.55 11.74
C THR A 61 -3.72 -7.92 11.67
N VAL A 62 -4.52 -8.26 10.65
CA VAL A 62 -5.90 -7.73 10.50
C VAL A 62 -6.76 -8.10 11.70
N GLN A 63 -6.70 -9.36 12.16
CA GLN A 63 -7.45 -9.79 13.36
C GLN A 63 -6.99 -9.07 14.63
N ALA A 64 -5.68 -8.87 14.80
CA ALA A 64 -5.15 -8.13 15.94
C ALA A 64 -5.59 -6.66 15.94
N LEU A 65 -5.55 -5.99 14.77
CA LEU A 65 -6.02 -4.62 14.61
C LEU A 65 -7.53 -4.50 14.89
N MET A 66 -8.34 -5.41 14.35
CA MET A 66 -9.79 -5.46 14.60
C MET A 66 -10.10 -5.60 16.09
N THR A 67 -9.27 -6.33 16.82
CA THR A 67 -9.46 -6.56 18.27
C THR A 67 -8.98 -5.38 19.11
N ALA A 68 -7.83 -4.79 18.75
CA ALA A 68 -7.18 -3.76 19.55
C ALA A 68 -7.81 -2.37 19.38
N HIS A 69 -8.36 -2.05 18.20
CA HIS A 69 -8.81 -0.70 17.87
C HIS A 69 -10.33 -0.66 17.68
N LYS A 70 -11.05 -0.19 18.71
CA LYS A 70 -12.52 -0.01 18.64
C LYS A 70 -12.88 1.04 17.58
N GLY A 71 -13.81 0.69 16.68
CA GLY A 71 -14.28 1.60 15.63
C GLY A 71 -13.39 1.66 14.40
N ILE A 72 -12.31 0.87 14.35
CA ILE A 72 -11.46 0.75 13.15
C ILE A 72 -12.28 0.37 11.92
N ARG A 73 -11.95 0.96 10.77
CA ARG A 73 -12.58 0.63 9.48
C ARG A 73 -11.54 0.14 8.50
N PHE A 74 -11.89 -0.90 7.75
CA PHE A 74 -11.07 -1.44 6.67
C PHE A 74 -11.69 -1.06 5.33
N TYR A 75 -10.94 -0.36 4.50
CA TYR A 75 -11.29 -0.04 3.12
C TYR A 75 -10.51 -0.98 2.21
N VAL A 76 -11.23 -1.75 1.42
CA VAL A 76 -10.64 -2.87 0.69
C VAL A 76 -11.14 -2.91 -0.76
N PRO A 77 -10.39 -3.49 -1.69
CA PRO A 77 -10.87 -3.78 -3.03
C PRO A 77 -12.10 -4.67 -3.04
N LEU A 78 -12.98 -4.48 -4.02
CA LEU A 78 -14.14 -5.32 -4.26
C LEU A 78 -13.71 -6.80 -4.38
N GLY A 79 -14.42 -7.68 -3.68
CA GLY A 79 -14.11 -9.11 -3.54
C GLY A 79 -13.44 -9.45 -2.21
N ILE A 80 -12.54 -8.62 -1.69
CA ILE A 80 -11.81 -8.87 -0.43
C ILE A 80 -12.75 -8.87 0.79
N GLN A 81 -13.88 -8.16 0.76
CA GLN A 81 -14.86 -8.20 1.85
C GLN A 81 -15.37 -9.62 2.15
N HIS A 82 -15.37 -10.53 1.18
CA HIS A 82 -15.76 -11.92 1.40
C HIS A 82 -14.73 -12.66 2.25
N TRP A 83 -13.45 -12.41 2.01
CA TRP A 83 -12.38 -12.93 2.85
C TRP A 83 -12.49 -12.41 4.30
N PHE A 84 -12.81 -11.13 4.50
CA PHE A 84 -13.05 -10.60 5.85
C PHE A 84 -14.22 -11.32 6.54
N LYS A 85 -15.31 -11.60 5.83
CA LYS A 85 -16.48 -12.28 6.37
C LYS A 85 -16.15 -13.69 6.88
N THR A 86 -15.25 -14.40 6.19
CA THR A 86 -14.90 -15.79 6.52
C THR A 86 -13.74 -15.89 7.50
N GLU A 87 -12.75 -15.00 7.39
CA GLU A 87 -11.48 -15.15 8.07
C GLU A 87 -11.31 -14.26 9.32
N ILE A 88 -12.04 -13.13 9.41
CA ILE A 88 -11.83 -12.12 10.45
C ILE A 88 -13.05 -12.00 11.37
N LYS A 89 -12.87 -12.34 12.64
CA LYS A 89 -13.91 -12.18 13.66
C LYS A 89 -14.20 -10.70 13.92
N GLY A 90 -15.47 -10.35 13.99
CA GLY A 90 -15.90 -8.97 14.21
C GLY A 90 -16.11 -8.15 12.94
N SER A 91 -15.96 -8.75 11.75
CA SER A 91 -16.23 -8.09 10.47
C SER A 91 -17.74 -7.85 10.28
N VAL A 92 -18.10 -6.61 9.98
CA VAL A 92 -19.47 -6.16 9.66
C VAL A 92 -19.47 -5.49 8.30
N LEU A 93 -20.12 -6.12 7.32
CA LEU A 93 -20.06 -5.68 5.92
C LEU A 93 -21.15 -4.68 5.55
N GLN A 94 -22.21 -4.56 6.36
CA GLN A 94 -23.36 -3.69 6.06
C GLN A 94 -24.00 -3.14 7.34
N GLY A 95 -24.76 -2.07 7.18
CA GLY A 95 -25.53 -1.46 8.26
C GLY A 95 -24.74 -0.42 9.09
N PRO A 96 -25.34 0.10 10.16
CA PRO A 96 -24.76 1.22 10.94
C PRO A 96 -23.42 0.91 11.62
N ALA A 97 -23.15 -0.38 11.86
CA ALA A 97 -21.90 -0.84 12.48
C ALA A 97 -20.85 -1.31 11.45
N GLN A 98 -21.07 -1.02 10.16
CA GLN A 98 -20.16 -1.45 9.09
C GLN A 98 -18.72 -1.00 9.37
N ASN A 99 -17.80 -1.96 9.38
CA ASN A 99 -16.36 -1.72 9.58
C ASN A 99 -15.49 -2.26 8.45
N VAL A 100 -16.07 -2.91 7.44
CA VAL A 100 -15.39 -3.32 6.20
C VAL A 100 -16.15 -2.73 5.02
N VAL A 101 -15.48 -1.86 4.26
CA VAL A 101 -16.04 -1.14 3.12
C VAL A 101 -15.29 -1.56 1.87
N ALA A 102 -15.96 -2.28 0.98
CA ALA A 102 -15.39 -2.66 -0.31
C ALA A 102 -15.66 -1.60 -1.36
N LEU A 103 -14.64 -1.28 -2.16
CA LEU A 103 -14.73 -0.29 -3.23
C LEU A 103 -14.29 -0.91 -4.56
N ASP A 104 -15.00 -0.51 -5.61
CA ASP A 104 -14.62 -0.73 -7.00
C ASP A 104 -13.68 0.40 -7.46
N TRP A 105 -12.94 0.19 -8.56
CA TRP A 105 -12.11 1.20 -9.18
C TRP A 105 -12.90 2.48 -9.50
N GLY A 106 -12.35 3.60 -9.11
CA GLY A 106 -12.99 4.91 -9.26
C GLY A 106 -13.98 5.28 -8.17
N GLN A 107 -14.33 4.35 -7.28
CA GLN A 107 -15.18 4.64 -6.12
C GLN A 107 -14.39 5.32 -5.00
N GLN A 108 -15.12 5.98 -4.12
CA GLN A 108 -14.55 6.68 -2.97
C GLN A 108 -15.37 6.46 -1.69
N ALA A 109 -14.69 6.62 -0.58
CA ALA A 109 -15.28 6.71 0.75
C ALA A 109 -14.73 7.94 1.47
N SER A 110 -15.30 8.28 2.62
CA SER A 110 -14.88 9.46 3.37
C SER A 110 -14.74 9.18 4.84
N LEU A 111 -13.73 9.80 5.45
CA LEU A 111 -13.52 9.85 6.89
C LEU A 111 -13.68 11.30 7.38
N LYS A 112 -14.25 11.44 8.56
CA LYS A 112 -14.31 12.75 9.24
C LYS A 112 -13.03 12.93 10.05
N GLY A 113 -12.15 13.83 9.60
CA GLY A 113 -11.01 14.27 10.38
C GLY A 113 -11.42 15.21 11.51
N LYS A 114 -10.44 15.72 12.22
CA LYS A 114 -10.66 16.67 13.34
C LYS A 114 -11.26 17.98 12.83
N THR A 115 -10.79 18.49 11.71
CA THR A 115 -11.21 19.80 11.17
C THR A 115 -11.88 19.68 9.81
N LYS A 116 -11.46 18.74 8.97
CA LYS A 116 -11.90 18.58 7.58
C LYS A 116 -12.18 17.11 7.26
N LYS A 117 -12.75 16.89 6.08
CA LYS A 117 -13.02 15.57 5.55
C LYS A 117 -11.78 15.03 4.80
N LEU A 118 -11.47 13.76 4.99
CA LEU A 118 -10.50 13.01 4.19
C LEU A 118 -11.26 12.08 3.25
N ASP A 119 -11.07 12.24 1.95
CA ASP A 119 -11.62 11.34 0.94
C ASP A 119 -10.60 10.28 0.53
N LEU A 120 -11.03 9.02 0.54
CA LEU A 120 -10.27 7.85 0.14
C LEU A 120 -10.76 7.41 -1.23
N HIS A 121 -9.94 7.52 -2.27
CA HIS A 121 -10.26 7.05 -3.61
C HIS A 121 -9.51 5.78 -3.91
N PHE A 122 -10.22 4.74 -4.37
CA PHE A 122 -9.63 3.51 -4.85
C PHE A 122 -9.43 3.59 -6.36
N LEU A 123 -8.21 3.40 -6.84
CA LEU A 123 -7.80 3.68 -8.22
C LEU A 123 -7.14 2.45 -8.84
N ALA A 124 -7.45 2.20 -10.13
CA ALA A 124 -6.83 1.13 -10.89
C ALA A 124 -5.33 1.39 -11.10
N VAL A 125 -4.55 0.33 -11.02
CA VAL A 125 -3.15 0.25 -11.45
C VAL A 125 -2.92 -1.13 -12.08
N GLN A 126 -1.88 -1.29 -12.90
CA GLN A 126 -1.52 -2.56 -13.48
C GLN A 126 -0.91 -3.48 -12.41
N HIS A 127 -1.65 -4.51 -12.01
CA HIS A 127 -1.18 -5.56 -11.10
C HIS A 127 -2.11 -6.77 -11.18
N TRP A 128 -2.21 -7.58 -10.13
CA TRP A 128 -3.08 -8.75 -10.05
C TRP A 128 -3.41 -9.11 -8.60
N SER A 129 -4.28 -10.09 -8.42
CA SER A 129 -4.68 -10.59 -7.11
C SER A 129 -4.75 -12.12 -7.10
N ALA A 130 -4.31 -12.74 -6.02
CA ALA A 130 -4.51 -14.15 -5.68
C ALA A 130 -4.04 -14.45 -4.25
N ARG A 131 -4.63 -15.46 -3.63
CA ARG A 131 -4.15 -16.09 -2.39
C ARG A 131 -3.97 -17.60 -2.54
N SER A 132 -4.44 -18.17 -3.63
CA SER A 132 -4.33 -19.61 -3.98
C SER A 132 -4.15 -19.77 -5.49
N ILE A 133 -3.94 -21.01 -5.93
CA ILE A 133 -3.77 -21.31 -7.36
C ILE A 133 -5.07 -21.05 -8.14
N GLY A 134 -6.24 -21.13 -7.49
CA GLY A 134 -7.54 -21.09 -8.16
C GLY A 134 -8.30 -19.78 -8.07
N ASP A 135 -7.77 -18.75 -7.38
CA ASP A 135 -8.49 -17.50 -7.10
C ASP A 135 -7.87 -16.27 -7.76
N ARG A 136 -7.05 -16.46 -8.79
CA ARG A 136 -6.43 -15.36 -9.52
C ARG A 136 -7.50 -14.45 -10.15
N TYR A 137 -7.40 -13.15 -9.89
CA TYR A 137 -8.34 -12.11 -10.35
C TYR A 137 -9.76 -12.20 -9.77
N GLU A 138 -10.02 -13.01 -8.74
CA GLU A 138 -11.32 -13.08 -8.07
C GLU A 138 -11.62 -11.86 -7.18
N THR A 139 -10.59 -11.10 -6.83
CA THR A 139 -10.73 -9.81 -6.14
C THR A 139 -10.06 -8.70 -6.95
N LEU A 140 -10.46 -7.45 -6.74
CA LEU A 140 -9.75 -6.33 -7.32
C LEU A 140 -8.44 -6.05 -6.58
N TRP A 141 -7.61 -5.23 -7.20
CA TRP A 141 -6.35 -4.66 -6.71
C TRP A 141 -6.27 -3.20 -7.12
N GLY A 142 -5.44 -2.40 -6.46
CA GLY A 142 -5.33 -1.00 -6.85
C GLY A 142 -4.49 -0.17 -5.88
N SER A 143 -4.49 1.11 -6.13
CA SER A 143 -3.84 2.14 -5.35
C SER A 143 -4.85 2.98 -4.57
N TRP A 144 -4.38 3.73 -3.59
CA TRP A 144 -5.22 4.60 -2.78
C TRP A 144 -4.77 6.05 -2.85
N ALA A 145 -5.68 6.96 -3.17
CA ALA A 145 -5.47 8.39 -3.01
C ALA A 145 -6.22 8.89 -1.76
N LEU A 146 -5.48 9.44 -0.82
CA LEU A 146 -5.96 10.05 0.41
C LEU A 146 -6.01 11.56 0.18
N MET A 147 -7.18 12.09 -0.09
CA MET A 147 -7.41 13.47 -0.56
C MET A 147 -7.93 14.33 0.59
N HIS A 148 -7.02 14.96 1.32
CA HIS A 148 -7.35 15.99 2.31
C HIS A 148 -7.14 17.38 1.69
N PRO A 149 -7.98 18.40 2.00
CA PRO A 149 -7.84 19.74 1.41
C PRO A 149 -6.45 20.38 1.58
N ASP A 150 -5.73 20.05 2.66
CA ASP A 150 -4.42 20.64 2.96
C ASP A 150 -3.24 19.72 2.61
N PHE A 151 -3.51 18.44 2.27
CA PHE A 151 -2.47 17.46 1.96
C PHE A 151 -3.02 16.25 1.19
N LYS A 152 -2.48 16.00 0.01
CA LYS A 152 -2.86 14.89 -0.85
C LYS A 152 -1.77 13.82 -0.83
N PHE A 153 -2.13 12.61 -0.44
CA PHE A 153 -1.22 11.47 -0.37
C PHE A 153 -1.67 10.36 -1.31
N TRP A 154 -0.71 9.76 -2.03
CA TRP A 154 -0.96 8.57 -2.85
C TRP A 154 -0.13 7.39 -2.35
N PHE A 155 -0.78 6.24 -2.20
CA PHE A 155 -0.17 4.95 -1.90
C PHE A 155 -0.34 4.05 -3.13
N SER A 156 0.76 3.67 -3.75
CA SER A 156 0.74 2.91 -5.01
C SER A 156 0.16 1.50 -4.86
N GLY A 157 0.27 0.87 -3.69
CA GLY A 157 0.26 -0.59 -3.62
C GLY A 157 1.36 -1.15 -4.49
N ASP A 158 1.15 -2.33 -5.03
CA ASP A 158 2.00 -2.92 -6.06
C ASP A 158 1.49 -2.57 -7.45
N LEU A 159 2.42 -2.29 -8.37
CA LEU A 159 2.07 -1.92 -9.74
C LEU A 159 3.19 -2.22 -10.73
N ALA A 160 2.82 -2.57 -11.96
CA ALA A 160 3.66 -2.45 -13.13
C ALA A 160 3.51 -1.05 -13.75
N TYR A 161 4.46 -0.64 -14.58
CA TYR A 161 4.36 0.62 -15.31
C TYR A 161 3.28 0.53 -16.40
N SER A 162 2.32 1.44 -16.33
CA SER A 162 1.19 1.49 -17.26
C SER A 162 0.67 2.93 -17.43
N PRO A 163 -0.18 3.22 -18.45
CA PRO A 163 -0.82 4.53 -18.62
C PRO A 163 -1.71 4.96 -17.44
N ASP A 164 -2.10 4.03 -16.56
CA ASP A 164 -2.96 4.33 -15.41
C ASP A 164 -2.35 5.40 -14.50
N THR A 165 -1.02 5.43 -14.35
CA THR A 165 -0.33 6.42 -13.52
C THR A 165 -0.52 7.85 -14.03
N GLN A 166 -0.50 8.04 -15.36
CA GLN A 166 -0.79 9.34 -16.00
C GLN A 166 -2.26 9.74 -15.82
N ASP A 167 -3.19 8.78 -15.94
CA ASP A 167 -4.61 9.02 -15.72
C ASP A 167 -4.88 9.42 -14.25
N ILE A 168 -4.26 8.74 -13.29
CA ILE A 168 -4.31 9.09 -11.87
C ILE A 168 -3.85 10.54 -11.65
N GLY A 169 -2.69 10.92 -12.19
CA GLY A 169 -2.16 12.28 -12.06
C GLY A 169 -3.12 13.33 -12.61
N LYS A 170 -3.70 13.08 -13.79
CA LYS A 170 -4.68 13.98 -14.42
C LYS A 170 -5.97 14.08 -13.61
N ARG A 171 -6.55 12.96 -13.19
CA ARG A 171 -7.84 12.91 -12.48
C ARG A 171 -7.76 13.46 -11.07
N MET A 172 -6.69 13.18 -10.32
CA MET A 172 -6.51 13.63 -8.93
C MET A 172 -5.87 15.02 -8.83
N GLY A 173 -5.31 15.55 -9.92
CA GLY A 173 -4.66 16.87 -9.95
C GLY A 173 -3.36 16.90 -9.15
N GLY A 174 -2.65 15.76 -9.04
CA GLY A 174 -1.36 15.61 -8.37
C GLY A 174 -1.45 15.43 -6.85
N PHE A 175 -0.28 15.14 -6.28
CA PHE A 175 -0.13 14.79 -4.86
C PHE A 175 1.00 15.59 -4.19
N ASP A 176 0.87 15.81 -2.88
CA ASP A 176 1.96 16.41 -2.09
C ASP A 176 3.03 15.36 -1.78
N LEU A 177 2.61 14.09 -1.55
CA LEU A 177 3.50 12.96 -1.32
C LEU A 177 2.93 11.69 -1.96
N ALA A 178 3.79 10.91 -2.61
CA ALA A 178 3.49 9.56 -3.08
C ALA A 178 4.35 8.53 -2.36
N ALA A 179 3.75 7.42 -1.94
CA ALA A 179 4.47 6.23 -1.51
C ALA A 179 4.46 5.23 -2.67
N ILE A 180 5.62 4.98 -3.27
CA ILE A 180 5.77 4.24 -4.52
C ILE A 180 6.59 2.98 -4.28
N ALA A 181 6.09 1.82 -4.71
CA ALA A 181 6.81 0.56 -4.65
C ALA A 181 8.10 0.65 -5.50
N ILE A 182 9.22 0.16 -4.94
CA ILE A 182 10.53 0.16 -5.62
C ILE A 182 11.22 -1.21 -5.58
N GLY A 183 10.65 -2.21 -4.93
CA GLY A 183 11.19 -3.57 -4.79
C GLY A 183 10.38 -4.63 -5.51
N ALA A 184 10.87 -5.86 -5.47
CA ALA A 184 10.32 -7.03 -6.15
C ALA A 184 10.32 -6.91 -7.69
N TYR A 185 11.42 -6.39 -8.28
CA TYR A 185 11.49 -6.11 -9.71
C TYR A 185 12.35 -7.10 -10.51
N GLU A 186 13.15 -7.97 -9.88
CA GLU A 186 13.96 -8.97 -10.57
C GLU A 186 13.41 -10.39 -10.39
N PRO A 187 13.52 -11.24 -11.43
CA PRO A 187 14.10 -10.97 -12.75
C PRO A 187 13.11 -10.18 -13.63
N ARG A 188 13.58 -9.14 -14.35
CA ARG A 188 12.72 -8.25 -15.13
C ARG A 188 11.83 -8.93 -16.16
N TRP A 189 12.31 -10.01 -16.80
CA TRP A 189 11.52 -10.75 -17.80
C TRP A 189 10.22 -11.34 -17.23
N PHE A 190 10.19 -11.59 -15.93
CA PHE A 190 9.02 -12.13 -15.21
C PHE A 190 8.27 -11.04 -14.44
N MET A 191 8.99 -10.14 -13.76
CA MET A 191 8.41 -9.19 -12.80
C MET A 191 7.84 -7.93 -13.45
N LYS A 192 8.31 -7.51 -14.63
CA LYS A 192 7.97 -6.23 -15.26
C LYS A 192 6.47 -6.02 -15.49
N ASP A 193 5.69 -7.08 -15.66
CA ASP A 193 4.25 -7.00 -15.93
C ASP A 193 3.42 -6.85 -14.64
N SER A 194 4.07 -6.92 -13.47
CA SER A 194 3.44 -6.81 -12.15
C SER A 194 4.12 -5.79 -11.22
N HIS A 195 5.42 -5.53 -11.42
CA HIS A 195 6.23 -4.65 -10.56
C HIS A 195 7.11 -3.70 -11.37
N ILE A 196 7.14 -2.45 -10.97
CA ILE A 196 8.07 -1.45 -11.50
C ILE A 196 9.46 -1.63 -10.87
N ASN A 197 10.50 -1.24 -11.62
CA ASN A 197 11.84 -1.07 -11.08
C ASN A 197 12.07 0.37 -10.58
N PRO A 198 13.18 0.65 -9.87
CA PRO A 198 13.48 1.99 -9.36
C PRO A 198 13.51 3.10 -10.43
N SER A 199 13.94 2.81 -11.66
CA SER A 199 13.93 3.79 -12.75
C SER A 199 12.50 4.13 -13.20
N GLU A 200 11.65 3.11 -13.35
CA GLU A 200 10.23 3.32 -13.65
C GLU A 200 9.50 4.05 -12.52
N ALA A 201 9.93 3.87 -11.25
CA ALA A 201 9.35 4.59 -10.11
C ALA A 201 9.56 6.12 -10.20
N LEU A 202 10.68 6.60 -10.75
CA LEU A 202 10.88 8.02 -11.03
C LEU A 202 9.87 8.55 -12.03
N GLN A 203 9.59 7.78 -13.08
CA GLN A 203 8.58 8.13 -14.07
C GLN A 203 7.17 8.13 -13.47
N VAL A 204 6.85 7.15 -12.62
CA VAL A 204 5.57 7.10 -11.89
C VAL A 204 5.38 8.34 -11.02
N GLN A 205 6.40 8.78 -10.27
CA GLN A 205 6.32 10.04 -9.49
C GLN A 205 5.92 11.23 -10.38
N LYS A 206 6.53 11.32 -11.56
CA LYS A 206 6.22 12.38 -12.53
C LYS A 206 4.80 12.24 -13.08
N ASP A 207 4.41 11.03 -13.47
CA ASP A 207 3.10 10.75 -14.08
C ASP A 207 1.94 11.07 -13.13
N VAL A 208 2.06 10.68 -11.86
CA VAL A 208 1.05 11.00 -10.84
C VAL A 208 1.15 12.46 -10.35
N ASN A 209 2.11 13.24 -10.88
CA ASN A 209 2.36 14.63 -10.52
C ASN A 209 2.55 14.82 -9.00
N ALA A 210 3.39 13.98 -8.37
CA ALA A 210 3.70 14.07 -6.95
C ALA A 210 4.90 14.99 -6.69
N LYS A 211 4.75 15.96 -5.78
CA LYS A 211 5.80 16.91 -5.38
C LYS A 211 6.99 16.23 -4.72
N ALA A 212 6.70 15.17 -3.94
CA ALA A 212 7.70 14.32 -3.31
C ALA A 212 7.26 12.86 -3.36
N ALA A 213 8.21 11.93 -3.29
CA ALA A 213 7.93 10.50 -3.17
C ALA A 213 8.81 9.83 -2.12
N ILE A 214 8.28 8.77 -1.51
CA ILE A 214 9.01 7.85 -0.65
C ILE A 214 8.97 6.45 -1.26
N GLY A 215 10.12 5.75 -1.25
CA GLY A 215 10.23 4.37 -1.70
C GLY A 215 9.70 3.40 -0.65
N ILE A 216 8.81 2.52 -1.08
CA ILE A 216 8.21 1.46 -0.26
C ILE A 216 8.42 0.09 -0.91
N HIS A 217 7.90 -0.97 -0.29
CA HIS A 217 7.93 -2.34 -0.80
C HIS A 217 9.34 -2.87 -1.07
N TRP A 218 10.28 -2.65 -0.14
CA TRP A 218 11.65 -3.14 -0.23
C TRP A 218 12.18 -3.59 1.14
N GLY A 219 13.10 -4.54 1.15
CA GLY A 219 13.88 -4.91 2.34
C GLY A 219 13.11 -5.61 3.47
N THR A 220 11.83 -5.92 3.31
CA THR A 220 10.98 -6.46 4.39
C THR A 220 11.01 -7.97 4.46
N PHE A 221 10.75 -8.65 3.35
CA PHE A 221 10.68 -10.11 3.26
C PHE A 221 11.78 -10.64 2.35
N ASP A 222 12.49 -11.68 2.82
CA ASP A 222 13.50 -12.39 2.05
C ASP A 222 12.85 -13.46 1.17
N GLY A 223 13.32 -13.60 -0.09
CA GLY A 223 12.81 -14.57 -1.04
C GLY A 223 11.54 -14.16 -1.80
N MET A 224 11.26 -12.84 -1.90
CA MET A 224 10.18 -12.31 -2.73
C MET A 224 10.58 -12.19 -4.20
N SER A 225 11.85 -11.92 -4.47
CA SER A 225 12.43 -11.62 -5.78
C SER A 225 13.92 -11.94 -5.80
N ASP A 226 14.58 -11.77 -6.94
CA ASP A 226 15.99 -12.14 -7.11
C ASP A 226 16.96 -11.03 -6.70
N GLU A 227 16.52 -9.76 -6.62
CA GLU A 227 17.41 -8.69 -6.16
C GLU A 227 17.69 -8.79 -4.66
N PRO A 228 18.91 -8.44 -4.21
CA PRO A 228 19.25 -8.32 -2.80
C PRO A 228 18.32 -7.37 -2.06
N LEU A 229 18.03 -7.64 -0.78
CA LEU A 229 17.08 -6.87 0.04
C LEU A 229 17.40 -5.36 0.13
N ASP A 230 18.67 -4.98 0.00
CA ASP A 230 19.13 -3.59 0.04
C ASP A 230 19.44 -3.00 -1.34
N GLN A 231 19.07 -3.69 -2.43
CA GLN A 231 19.40 -3.27 -3.79
C GLN A 231 18.50 -2.12 -4.29
N ALA A 232 17.20 -2.18 -4.02
CA ALA A 232 16.25 -1.19 -4.53
C ALA A 232 16.60 0.27 -4.17
N PRO A 233 17.02 0.61 -2.94
CA PRO A 233 17.53 1.95 -2.63
C PRO A 233 18.77 2.37 -3.44
N LYS A 234 19.69 1.44 -3.70
CA LYS A 234 20.91 1.71 -4.48
C LYS A 234 20.59 2.00 -5.94
N ASP A 235 19.71 1.18 -6.52
CA ASP A 235 19.27 1.34 -7.89
C ASP A 235 18.43 2.60 -8.08
N LEU A 236 17.65 3.02 -7.07
CA LEU A 236 16.94 4.29 -7.10
C LEU A 236 17.93 5.48 -7.13
N GLU A 237 18.97 5.46 -6.31
CA GLU A 237 19.99 6.53 -6.32
C GLU A 237 20.79 6.54 -7.63
N LEU A 238 21.03 5.37 -8.24
CA LEU A 238 21.65 5.29 -9.58
C LEU A 238 20.69 5.87 -10.64
N ALA A 239 19.45 5.45 -10.65
CA ALA A 239 18.43 5.92 -11.57
C ALA A 239 18.23 7.44 -11.49
N LYS A 240 18.27 8.04 -10.29
CA LYS A 240 18.22 9.49 -10.10
C LYS A 240 19.39 10.22 -10.75
N LYS A 241 20.60 9.65 -10.68
CA LYS A 241 21.81 10.24 -11.30
C LYS A 241 21.78 10.14 -12.82
N GLU A 242 21.22 9.07 -13.35
CA GLU A 242 21.14 8.82 -14.80
C GLU A 242 19.94 9.51 -15.45
N SER A 243 18.94 9.85 -14.65
CA SER A 243 17.71 10.48 -15.14
C SER A 243 17.91 11.98 -15.37
N SER A 244 17.29 12.51 -16.43
CA SER A 244 17.10 13.95 -16.63
C SER A 244 15.94 14.53 -15.84
N LEU A 245 15.20 13.69 -15.08
CA LEU A 245 14.05 14.12 -14.27
C LEU A 245 14.53 14.78 -12.98
N GLU A 246 14.05 15.98 -12.73
CA GLU A 246 14.15 16.60 -11.40
C GLU A 246 13.07 15.97 -10.50
N VAL A 247 13.49 15.13 -9.55
CA VAL A 247 12.59 14.40 -8.65
C VAL A 247 13.02 14.57 -7.19
N ASN A 248 12.05 14.78 -6.34
CA ASN A 248 12.22 14.68 -4.88
C ASN A 248 11.76 13.30 -4.43
N PHE A 249 12.64 12.30 -4.59
CA PHE A 249 12.36 10.93 -4.24
C PHE A 249 13.38 10.44 -3.21
N VAL A 250 12.90 10.02 -2.04
CA VAL A 250 13.74 9.56 -0.93
C VAL A 250 13.37 8.15 -0.50
N VAL A 251 14.34 7.44 0.09
CA VAL A 251 14.09 6.16 0.74
C VAL A 251 14.24 6.37 2.24
N LEU A 252 13.20 6.05 2.98
CA LEU A 252 13.20 6.12 4.43
C LEU A 252 13.67 4.79 5.02
N LYS A 253 14.44 4.85 6.10
CA LYS A 253 14.70 3.65 6.92
C LYS A 253 13.40 3.17 7.56
N HIS A 254 13.29 1.87 7.83
CA HIS A 254 12.16 1.33 8.58
C HIS A 254 12.03 2.05 9.94
N GLY A 255 10.84 2.58 10.21
CA GLY A 255 10.57 3.40 11.39
C GLY A 255 10.93 4.89 11.28
N GLN A 256 11.53 5.32 10.18
CA GLN A 256 11.80 6.74 9.95
C GLN A 256 10.52 7.50 9.60
N ILE A 257 10.47 8.76 9.99
CA ILE A 257 9.33 9.65 9.78
C ILE A 257 9.63 10.62 8.65
N TRP A 258 8.67 10.80 7.75
CA TRP A 258 8.60 11.92 6.82
C TRP A 258 7.58 12.93 7.34
N GLN A 259 7.89 14.21 7.28
CA GLN A 259 7.01 15.30 7.70
C GLN A 259 6.97 16.39 6.64
N LYS A 260 5.78 17.00 6.45
CA LYS A 260 5.59 18.18 5.60
C LYS A 260 6.24 19.40 6.25
#